data_e0e5c910b12bca5d2dd41eeb52c7bf06
#
_entry.id   e0e5c910b12bca5d2dd41eeb52c7bf06
#
_cell.length_a   1.000
_cell.length_b   1.000
_cell.length_c   1.000
_cell.angle_alpha   90.00
_cell.angle_beta   90.00
_cell.angle_gamma   90.00
#
_symmetry.space_group_name_H-M   'P 1'
#
loop_
_entity.id
_entity.type
_entity.pdbx_description
1 polymer ?
#
loop_
_entity_poly.entity_id
_entity_poly.type
_entity_poly.pdbx_seq_one_letter_code
_entity_poly.pdbx_strand_id
1 'polypeptide(L)'
;AHSGEDTSALRRELYYIRRSTLYKKLNTDELKKMFWVNLFNAYVIIISNEPKQKISMFKRKRIKIAQYLLSLDDIQYGILRMHKYKIGFCYINNPFYSSFIKMLAVTKLDYTIEPQLNRTDYHHKKNTKKAIIKQ
;
A
#
# COMPACT_ATOMS: atom_id res chain seq x y z
N ALA A 1 -11.85 -6.69 -8.36
CA ALA A 1 -10.45 -6.80 -8.83
C ALA A 1 -9.91 -8.23 -8.75
N HIS A 2 -10.66 -9.19 -8.21
CA HIS A 2 -10.19 -10.57 -8.03
C HIS A 2 -10.19 -11.41 -9.31
N SER A 3 -10.94 -11.00 -10.33
CA SER A 3 -11.15 -11.79 -11.55
C SER A 3 -10.44 -11.23 -12.79
N GLY A 4 -9.54 -10.27 -12.64
CA GLY A 4 -8.89 -9.59 -13.77
C GLY A 4 -9.83 -8.66 -14.53
N GLU A 5 -10.94 -8.27 -13.94
CA GLU A 5 -11.84 -7.26 -14.50
C GLU A 5 -11.16 -5.91 -14.64
N ASP A 6 -11.65 -5.10 -15.58
CA ASP A 6 -11.15 -3.76 -15.79
C ASP A 6 -11.42 -2.86 -14.57
N THR A 7 -10.34 -2.47 -13.87
CA THR A 7 -10.41 -1.61 -12.69
C THR A 7 -10.22 -0.13 -13.02
N SER A 8 -10.14 0.24 -14.31
CA SER A 8 -9.79 1.60 -14.72
C SER A 8 -10.79 2.64 -14.24
N ALA A 9 -12.09 2.33 -14.26
CA ALA A 9 -13.14 3.25 -13.78
C ALA A 9 -12.99 3.52 -12.27
N LEU A 10 -12.81 2.46 -11.46
CA LEU A 10 -12.62 2.60 -10.01
C LEU A 10 -11.35 3.37 -9.67
N ARG A 11 -10.25 3.08 -10.40
CA ARG A 11 -8.98 3.80 -10.20
C ARG A 11 -9.11 5.29 -10.54
N ARG A 12 -9.89 5.62 -11.56
CA ARG A 12 -10.18 7.00 -11.92
C ARG A 12 -10.96 7.72 -10.82
N GLU A 13 -12.00 7.07 -10.27
CA GLU A 13 -12.77 7.62 -9.15
C GLU A 13 -11.89 7.91 -7.93
N LEU A 14 -10.98 7.00 -7.59
CA LEU A 14 -10.04 7.20 -6.49
C LEU A 14 -9.10 8.37 -6.73
N TYR A 15 -8.63 8.56 -7.96
CA TYR A 15 -7.76 9.68 -8.30
C TYR A 15 -8.46 11.03 -8.12
N TYR A 16 -9.75 11.12 -8.50
CA TYR A 16 -10.50 12.37 -8.45
C TYR A 16 -11.26 12.60 -7.14
N ILE A 17 -11.23 11.68 -6.18
CA ILE A 17 -11.87 11.90 -4.88
C ILE A 17 -11.21 13.12 -4.19
N ARG A 18 -12.04 13.95 -3.56
CA ARG A 18 -11.53 15.09 -2.80
C ARG A 18 -10.88 14.61 -1.51
N ARG A 19 -9.76 15.24 -1.13
CA ARG A 19 -9.07 14.94 0.13
C ARG A 19 -9.99 15.07 1.34
N SER A 20 -10.79 16.12 1.39
CA SER A 20 -11.75 16.33 2.48
C SER A 20 -12.77 15.21 2.59
N THR A 21 -13.25 14.68 1.46
CA THR A 21 -14.17 13.54 1.42
C THR A 21 -13.48 12.28 1.94
N LEU A 22 -12.25 12.04 1.51
CA LEU A 22 -11.47 10.89 1.94
C LEU A 22 -11.22 10.92 3.46
N TYR A 23 -10.83 12.07 4.01
CA TYR A 23 -10.63 12.22 5.45
C TYR A 23 -11.91 11.99 6.26
N LYS A 24 -13.05 12.48 5.78
CA LYS A 24 -14.35 12.28 6.44
C LYS A 24 -14.79 10.83 6.44
N LYS A 25 -14.56 10.11 5.33
CA LYS A 25 -14.92 8.70 5.19
C LYS A 25 -14.02 7.78 5.99
N LEU A 26 -12.73 8.12 6.11
CA LEU A 26 -11.73 7.33 6.82
C LEU A 26 -11.42 8.00 8.17
N ASN A 27 -12.44 8.14 9.01
CA ASN A 27 -12.34 8.89 10.27
C ASN A 27 -12.04 8.01 11.50
N THR A 28 -11.97 6.70 11.35
CA THR A 28 -11.59 5.77 12.44
C THR A 28 -10.44 4.90 11.99
N ASP A 29 -9.67 4.37 12.95
CA ASP A 29 -8.57 3.46 12.63
C ASP A 29 -9.06 2.18 11.94
N GLU A 30 -10.21 1.65 12.34
CA GLU A 30 -10.80 0.45 11.72
C GLU A 30 -11.10 0.68 10.24
N LEU A 31 -11.72 1.81 9.89
CA LEU A 31 -12.01 2.16 8.50
C LEU A 31 -10.73 2.39 7.70
N LYS A 32 -9.73 3.06 8.29
CA LYS A 32 -8.41 3.25 7.65
C LYS A 32 -7.75 1.92 7.36
N LYS A 33 -7.67 1.02 8.34
CA LYS A 33 -7.06 -0.31 8.17
C LYS A 33 -7.75 -1.10 7.08
N MET A 34 -9.06 -1.19 7.12
CA MET A 34 -9.85 -1.94 6.14
C MET A 34 -9.60 -1.42 4.73
N PHE A 35 -9.69 -0.11 4.53
CA PHE A 35 -9.51 0.52 3.22
C PHE A 35 -8.09 0.33 2.70
N TRP A 36 -7.07 0.66 3.51
CA TRP A 36 -5.68 0.67 3.05
C TRP A 36 -5.10 -0.74 2.89
N VAL A 37 -5.48 -1.71 3.72
CA VAL A 37 -5.10 -3.11 3.54
C VAL A 37 -5.69 -3.65 2.24
N ASN A 38 -6.97 -3.40 1.99
CA ASN A 38 -7.62 -3.84 0.76
C ASN A 38 -7.00 -3.19 -0.48
N LEU A 39 -6.73 -1.90 -0.42
CA LEU A 39 -6.09 -1.17 -1.52
C LEU A 39 -4.67 -1.66 -1.78
N PHE A 40 -3.88 -1.88 -0.74
CA PHE A 40 -2.54 -2.46 -0.84
C PHE A 40 -2.59 -3.81 -1.56
N ASN A 41 -3.43 -4.72 -1.10
CA ASN A 41 -3.53 -6.06 -1.67
C ASN A 41 -4.01 -6.04 -3.13
N ALA A 42 -4.96 -5.18 -3.47
CA ALA A 42 -5.40 -5.01 -4.86
C ALA A 42 -4.26 -4.52 -5.76
N TYR A 43 -3.49 -3.53 -5.30
CA TYR A 43 -2.38 -3.00 -6.09
C TYR A 43 -1.17 -3.92 -6.17
N VAL A 44 -0.95 -4.80 -5.20
CA VAL A 44 0.05 -5.87 -5.34
C VAL A 44 -0.26 -6.71 -6.58
N ILE A 45 -1.52 -7.07 -6.79
CA ILE A 45 -1.96 -7.84 -7.96
C ILE A 45 -1.78 -7.01 -9.25
N ILE A 46 -2.24 -5.76 -9.25
CA ILE A 46 -2.17 -4.88 -10.43
C ILE A 46 -0.72 -4.66 -10.86
N ILE A 47 0.15 -4.28 -9.93
CA ILE A 47 1.54 -3.95 -10.24
C ILE A 47 2.34 -5.20 -10.59
N SER A 48 2.05 -6.35 -9.98
CA SER A 48 2.72 -7.61 -10.29
C SER A 48 2.47 -8.08 -11.73
N ASN A 49 1.37 -7.65 -12.34
CA ASN A 49 1.04 -7.95 -13.73
C ASN A 49 1.64 -6.95 -14.73
N GLU A 50 2.23 -5.87 -14.25
CA GLU A 50 2.90 -4.89 -15.10
C GLU A 50 4.31 -5.39 -15.50
N PRO A 51 4.90 -4.89 -16.62
CA PRO A 51 6.27 -5.22 -16.99
C PRO A 51 7.26 -4.88 -15.88
N LYS A 52 8.27 -5.73 -15.71
CA LYS A 52 9.34 -5.50 -14.72
C LYS A 52 10.09 -4.21 -15.04
N GLN A 53 10.42 -3.47 -13.99
CA GLN A 53 11.21 -2.24 -14.06
C GLN A 53 12.39 -2.34 -13.09
N LYS A 54 13.37 -1.43 -13.25
CA LYS A 54 14.55 -1.36 -12.39
C LYS A 54 14.19 -1.07 -10.93
N ILE A 55 13.17 -0.21 -10.70
CA ILE A 55 12.69 0.15 -9.37
C ILE A 55 11.79 -0.96 -8.84
N SER A 56 11.97 -1.34 -7.57
CA SER A 56 11.11 -2.31 -6.90
C SER A 56 9.63 -1.93 -7.01
N MET A 57 8.76 -2.92 -7.23
CA MET A 57 7.31 -2.69 -7.30
C MET A 57 6.76 -1.99 -6.05
N PHE A 58 7.37 -2.22 -4.88
CA PHE A 58 6.91 -1.61 -3.62
C PHE A 58 7.28 -0.13 -3.50
N LYS A 59 8.28 0.33 -4.22
CA LYS A 59 8.74 1.73 -4.23
C LYS A 59 8.19 2.56 -5.38
N ARG A 60 7.60 1.91 -6.38
CA ARG A 60 7.05 2.63 -7.53
C ARG A 60 5.79 3.42 -7.15
N LYS A 61 5.73 4.69 -7.53
CA LYS A 61 4.58 5.58 -7.30
C LYS A 61 3.48 5.28 -8.33
N ARG A 62 2.71 4.23 -8.12
CA ARG A 62 1.69 3.75 -9.06
C ARG A 62 0.26 3.91 -8.58
N ILE A 63 0.06 4.17 -7.30
CA ILE A 63 -1.27 4.26 -6.69
C ILE A 63 -1.73 5.71 -6.73
N LYS A 64 -2.75 5.98 -7.54
CA LYS A 64 -3.31 7.33 -7.71
C LYS A 64 -4.54 7.46 -6.83
N ILE A 65 -4.50 8.39 -5.87
CA ILE A 65 -5.63 8.66 -4.99
C ILE A 65 -5.62 10.14 -4.58
N ALA A 66 -6.79 10.78 -4.64
CA ALA A 66 -6.97 12.18 -4.27
C ALA A 66 -5.93 13.10 -4.92
N GLN A 67 -5.60 12.83 -6.19
CA GLN A 67 -4.59 13.53 -6.99
C GLN A 67 -3.14 13.40 -6.46
N TYR A 68 -2.89 12.41 -5.60
CA TYR A 68 -1.56 12.05 -5.14
C TYR A 68 -1.10 10.72 -5.73
N LEU A 69 0.20 10.54 -5.82
CA LEU A 69 0.83 9.29 -6.21
C LEU A 69 1.48 8.65 -5.00
N LEU A 70 1.07 7.44 -4.69
CA LEU A 70 1.61 6.65 -3.59
C LEU A 70 2.26 5.38 -4.10
N SER A 71 3.23 4.87 -3.36
CA SER A 71 3.76 3.52 -3.51
C SER A 71 3.12 2.57 -2.51
N LEU A 72 3.32 1.26 -2.69
CA LEU A 72 2.92 0.27 -1.70
C LEU A 72 3.62 0.50 -0.35
N ASP A 73 4.90 0.90 -0.38
CA ASP A 73 5.64 1.24 0.83
C ASP A 73 5.05 2.46 1.54
N ASP A 74 4.55 3.45 0.81
CA ASP A 74 3.87 4.60 1.42
C ASP A 74 2.63 4.19 2.20
N ILE A 75 1.87 3.23 1.67
CA ILE A 75 0.69 2.70 2.39
C ILE A 75 1.12 1.91 3.62
N GLN A 76 2.05 0.97 3.45
CA GLN A 76 2.47 0.09 4.55
C GLN A 76 3.16 0.86 5.67
N TYR A 77 4.18 1.64 5.35
CA TYR A 77 5.01 2.31 6.37
C TYR A 77 4.50 3.71 6.71
N GLY A 78 3.96 4.44 5.72
CA GLY A 78 3.46 5.78 5.94
C GLY A 78 2.11 5.81 6.64
N ILE A 79 1.17 5.01 6.21
CA ILE A 79 -0.22 5.04 6.65
C ILE A 79 -0.48 4.00 7.73
N LEU A 80 -0.24 2.73 7.44
CA LEU A 80 -0.57 1.63 8.35
C LEU A 80 0.38 1.51 9.54
N ARG A 81 1.63 1.93 9.39
CA ARG A 81 2.62 1.99 10.49
C ARG A 81 2.83 3.40 11.05
N MET A 82 1.89 4.30 10.86
CA MET A 82 1.96 5.65 11.42
C MET A 82 3.24 6.40 11.03
N HIS A 83 3.69 6.30 9.77
CA HIS A 83 4.95 6.88 9.27
C HIS A 83 6.18 6.57 10.14
N LYS A 84 6.16 5.42 10.82
CA LYS A 84 7.29 4.92 11.63
C LYS A 84 8.03 3.82 10.88
N TYR A 85 9.33 3.78 11.06
CA TYR A 85 10.15 2.68 10.58
C TYR A 85 10.91 2.02 11.74
N LYS A 86 11.21 0.75 11.58
CA LYS A 86 11.86 -0.04 12.63
C LYS A 86 13.38 -0.01 12.46
N ILE A 87 14.08 0.41 13.50
CA ILE A 87 15.52 0.25 13.61
C ILE A 87 15.79 -0.61 14.85
N GLY A 88 16.26 -1.86 14.63
CA GLY A 88 16.43 -2.81 15.73
C GLY A 88 15.11 -3.06 16.46
N PHE A 89 15.05 -2.73 17.73
CA PHE A 89 13.85 -2.88 18.57
C PHE A 89 13.04 -1.57 18.71
N CYS A 90 13.47 -0.47 18.08
CA CYS A 90 12.84 0.82 18.21
C CYS A 90 12.07 1.21 16.95
N TYR A 91 10.94 1.92 17.15
CA TYR A 91 10.19 2.55 16.08
C TYR A 91 10.47 4.05 16.09
N ILE A 92 10.92 4.58 14.97
CA ILE A 92 11.29 5.99 14.81
C ILE A 92 10.35 6.64 13.80
N ASN A 93 9.89 7.86 14.09
CA ASN A 93 9.09 8.64 13.16
C ASN A 93 9.92 9.04 11.94
N ASN A 94 9.37 8.82 10.75
CA ASN A 94 9.96 9.32 9.53
C ASN A 94 9.41 10.71 9.24
N PRO A 95 10.22 11.78 9.31
CA PRO A 95 9.75 13.14 9.08
C PRO A 95 9.50 13.47 7.61
N PHE A 96 9.92 12.60 6.69
CA PHE A 96 9.87 12.87 5.24
C PHE A 96 8.52 12.54 4.60
N TYR A 97 7.57 11.94 5.33
CA TYR A 97 6.23 11.73 4.80
C TYR A 97 5.44 13.04 4.74
N SER A 98 4.64 13.19 3.67
CA SER A 98 3.82 14.39 3.46
C SER A 98 2.71 14.50 4.51
N SER A 99 2.17 15.72 4.67
CA SER A 99 1.00 15.95 5.52
C SER A 99 -0.22 15.14 5.08
N PHE A 100 -0.38 14.90 3.78
CA PHE A 100 -1.43 14.03 3.23
C PHE A 100 -1.37 12.63 3.82
N ILE A 101 -0.18 12.00 3.80
CA ILE A 101 0.02 10.66 4.37
C ILE A 101 -0.21 10.68 5.88
N LYS A 102 0.32 11.68 6.58
CA LYS A 102 0.18 11.79 8.04
C LYS A 102 -1.28 11.91 8.48
N MET A 103 -2.10 12.63 7.72
CA MET A 103 -3.52 12.76 8.03
C MET A 103 -4.31 11.47 7.77
N LEU A 104 -3.88 10.64 6.83
CA LEU A 104 -4.51 9.36 6.53
C LEU A 104 -4.01 8.22 7.42
N ALA A 105 -2.91 8.42 8.14
CA ALA A 105 -2.30 7.40 8.97
C ALA A 105 -3.21 6.99 10.14
N VAL A 106 -3.11 5.72 10.54
CA VAL A 106 -3.76 5.23 11.75
C VAL A 106 -3.17 5.94 12.97
N THR A 107 -3.95 6.04 14.04
CA THR A 107 -3.52 6.73 15.27
C THR A 107 -2.81 5.82 16.24
N LYS A 108 -2.95 4.50 16.10
CA LYS A 108 -2.29 3.49 16.94
C LYS A 108 -1.67 2.40 16.09
N LEU A 109 -0.47 1.96 16.45
CA LEU A 109 0.19 0.82 15.80
C LEU A 109 -0.59 -0.47 16.08
N ASP A 110 -0.78 -1.26 15.03
CA ASP A 110 -1.44 -2.55 15.09
C ASP A 110 -0.56 -3.59 14.38
N TYR A 111 0.06 -4.46 15.16
CA TYR A 111 0.96 -5.49 14.65
C TYR A 111 0.24 -6.62 13.92
N THR A 112 -1.10 -6.69 13.98
CA THR A 112 -1.90 -7.70 13.27
C THR A 112 -2.10 -7.38 11.80
N ILE A 113 -1.73 -6.18 11.34
CA ILE A 113 -1.89 -5.74 9.95
C ILE A 113 -0.88 -6.44 9.03
N GLU A 114 0.36 -6.60 9.45
CA GLU A 114 1.44 -7.17 8.63
C GLU A 114 1.08 -8.52 8.01
N PRO A 115 0.53 -9.50 8.75
CA PRO A 115 0.12 -10.77 8.15
C PRO A 115 -1.01 -10.65 7.13
N GLN A 116 -1.79 -9.56 7.15
CA GLN A 116 -2.89 -9.34 6.23
C GLN A 116 -2.43 -8.79 4.87
N LEU A 117 -1.17 -8.34 4.76
CA LEU A 117 -0.61 -7.78 3.53
C LEU A 117 -0.01 -8.89 2.66
N ASN A 118 -0.32 -8.90 1.36
CA ASN A 118 0.12 -9.92 0.41
C ASN A 118 1.59 -9.82 0.01
N ARG A 119 2.38 -9.04 0.72
CA ARG A 119 3.81 -8.83 0.41
C ARG A 119 4.62 -10.11 0.53
N THR A 120 4.33 -10.92 1.53
CA THR A 120 4.99 -12.20 1.78
C THR A 120 4.73 -13.21 0.65
N ASP A 121 3.49 -13.29 0.19
CA ASP A 121 3.10 -14.20 -0.88
C ASP A 121 3.81 -13.87 -2.20
N TYR A 122 4.02 -12.60 -2.48
CA TYR A 122 4.74 -12.17 -3.67
C TYR A 122 6.20 -12.66 -3.66
N HIS A 123 6.88 -12.55 -2.53
CA HIS A 123 8.25 -13.02 -2.38
C HIS A 123 8.38 -14.54 -2.51
N HIS A 124 7.43 -15.28 -1.95
CA HIS A 124 7.40 -16.73 -2.04
C HIS A 124 7.24 -17.19 -3.51
N LYS A 125 6.28 -16.63 -4.24
CA LYS A 125 6.08 -16.93 -5.67
C LYS A 125 7.31 -16.64 -6.52
N LYS A 126 8.02 -15.55 -6.23
CA LYS A 126 9.24 -15.18 -6.94
C LYS A 126 10.36 -16.19 -6.71
N ASN A 127 10.54 -16.65 -5.49
CA ASN A 127 11.53 -17.65 -5.13
C ASN A 127 11.23 -19.02 -5.77
N THR A 128 9.97 -19.41 -5.81
CA THR A 128 9.54 -20.65 -6.47
C THR A 128 9.82 -20.62 -7.97
N LYS A 129 9.51 -19.51 -8.64
CA LYS A 129 9.84 -19.35 -10.07
C LYS A 129 11.34 -19.39 -10.34
N LYS A 130 12.17 -18.79 -9.48
CA LYS A 130 13.63 -18.88 -9.61
C LYS A 130 14.14 -20.29 -9.41
N ALA A 131 13.61 -21.05 -8.46
CA ALA A 131 13.99 -22.45 -8.23
C ALA A 131 13.64 -23.33 -9.43
N ILE A 132 12.49 -23.13 -10.08
CA ILE A 132 12.06 -23.87 -11.27
C ILE A 132 12.98 -23.55 -12.47
N ILE A 133 13.39 -22.32 -12.66
CA ILE A 133 14.27 -21.89 -13.77
C ILE A 133 15.68 -22.45 -13.63
N LYS A 134 16.15 -22.71 -12.41
CA LYS A 134 17.50 -23.26 -12.15
C LYS A 134 17.63 -24.78 -12.33
N GLN A 135 16.51 -25.47 -12.51
CA GLN A 135 16.48 -26.89 -12.81
C GLN A 135 16.46 -27.13 -14.34
#